data_63b9e5d0ca36a3fa3871c03b75615b9c
#
_entry.id   63b9e5d0ca36a3fa3871c03b75615b9c
#
_cell.length_a   1.000
_cell.length_b   1.000
_cell.length_c   1.000
_cell.angle_alpha   90.00
_cell.angle_beta   90.00
_cell.angle_gamma   90.00
#
_symmetry.space_group_name_H-M   'P 1'
#
loop_
_entity.id
_entity.type
_entity.pdbx_description
1 polymer ?
#
loop_
_entity_poly.entity_id
_entity_poly.type
_entity_poly.pdbx_seq_one_letter_code
_entity_poly.pdbx_strand_id
1 'polypeptide(L)'
;NIHAFIGRNGCGKTTILNGMIGAITNPENNEYFFSENNRLIESRIPKGYFRSLVSVSFSAFDPFTPPKEQPDPAKGTQYFYIGLKNAASNSLKSLGDLRLEFISAFIGCMRVDRKRQLWLEAIKKLSSDENFSNMELISLISKYEELRRNEPQIQVDDDKFTKLFYDNIQKYLLRMSSGHAIVLFTITRLVDVVGEKSLVLFDEPEVHLHPPLLSAFLRTLSDLLDARNGVAIIATHSPVVLQEVPKSCMWKVLRSREAINIIRPDIETFGENLGVLTREVFLLEVTNSGYHHLLSQSVDSELSYETILKNYNGQIGLEGRTVLKAMIMNRDEGKVQ
;
A
#
# COMPACT_ATOMS: atom_id res chain seq x y z
N ASN A 1 -8.52 10.31 4.99
CA ASN A 1 -7.21 10.04 5.62
C ASN A 1 -6.23 9.35 4.67
N ILE A 2 -6.70 8.68 3.61
CA ILE A 2 -5.86 8.03 2.59
C ILE A 2 -5.96 8.81 1.29
N HIS A 3 -4.82 9.24 0.77
CA HIS A 3 -4.65 9.78 -0.57
C HIS A 3 -3.83 8.81 -1.40
N ALA A 4 -4.03 8.75 -2.71
CA ALA A 4 -3.26 7.85 -3.54
C ALA A 4 -2.82 8.48 -4.87
N PHE A 5 -1.58 8.18 -5.26
CA PHE A 5 -1.04 8.38 -6.59
C PHE A 5 -1.16 7.09 -7.37
N ILE A 6 -1.88 7.14 -8.49
CA ILE A 6 -1.99 6.01 -9.41
C ILE A 6 -1.38 6.34 -10.76
N GLY A 7 -0.78 5.34 -11.38
CA GLY A 7 -0.19 5.47 -12.72
C GLY A 7 0.64 4.26 -13.08
N ARG A 8 1.15 4.26 -14.32
CA ARG A 8 1.97 3.18 -14.86
C ARG A 8 3.27 2.98 -14.09
N ASN A 9 3.89 1.82 -14.26
CA ASN A 9 5.25 1.62 -13.76
C ASN A 9 6.21 2.59 -14.46
N GLY A 10 7.14 3.16 -13.68
CA GLY A 10 8.11 4.13 -14.19
C GLY A 10 7.57 5.55 -14.41
N CYS A 11 6.33 5.88 -14.06
CA CYS A 11 5.83 7.27 -14.18
C CYS A 11 6.33 8.20 -13.06
N GLY A 12 7.05 7.70 -12.05
CA GLY A 12 7.69 8.53 -11.02
C GLY A 12 6.97 8.54 -9.66
N LYS A 13 5.99 7.67 -9.41
CA LYS A 13 5.26 7.61 -8.12
C LYS A 13 6.19 7.41 -6.92
N THR A 14 7.03 6.38 -6.96
CA THR A 14 8.06 6.11 -5.93
C THR A 14 9.03 7.29 -5.78
N THR A 15 9.43 7.93 -6.90
CA THR A 15 10.29 9.13 -6.86
C THR A 15 9.63 10.28 -6.11
N ILE A 16 8.34 10.50 -6.31
CA ILE A 16 7.57 11.52 -5.57
C ILE A 16 7.58 11.20 -4.08
N LEU A 17 7.28 9.95 -3.68
CA LEU A 17 7.32 9.56 -2.26
C LEU A 17 8.72 9.73 -1.65
N ASN A 18 9.77 9.35 -2.38
CA ASN A 18 11.15 9.50 -1.92
C ASN A 18 11.54 10.99 -1.80
N GLY A 19 11.07 11.84 -2.71
CA GLY A 19 11.19 13.29 -2.58
C GLY A 19 10.51 13.85 -1.34
N MET A 20 9.31 13.34 -1.00
CA MET A 20 8.61 13.71 0.23
C MET A 20 9.36 13.25 1.49
N ILE A 21 9.93 12.03 1.48
CA ILE A 21 10.78 11.55 2.59
C ILE A 21 11.96 12.49 2.79
N GLY A 22 12.69 12.81 1.72
CA GLY A 22 13.84 13.73 1.77
C GLY A 22 13.47 15.12 2.25
N ALA A 23 12.34 15.67 1.79
CA ALA A 23 11.85 16.99 2.21
C ALA A 23 11.58 17.11 3.72
N ILE A 24 11.24 16.00 4.38
CA ILE A 24 10.96 15.96 5.82
C ILE A 24 12.21 15.58 6.62
N THR A 25 12.96 14.57 6.17
CA THR A 25 14.11 14.02 6.92
C THR A 25 15.39 14.84 6.74
N ASN A 26 15.53 15.52 5.60
CA ASN A 26 16.72 16.35 5.28
C ASN A 26 16.32 17.65 4.55
N PRO A 27 15.55 18.55 5.19
CA PRO A 27 14.96 19.71 4.55
C PRO A 27 15.99 20.77 4.07
N GLU A 28 17.20 20.74 4.59
CA GLU A 28 18.25 21.71 4.24
C GLU A 28 19.00 21.35 2.96
N ASN A 29 19.09 20.05 2.64
CA ASN A 29 19.81 19.53 1.49
C ASN A 29 18.88 18.90 0.42
N ASN A 30 17.57 19.21 0.47
CA ASN A 30 16.60 18.68 -0.48
C ASN A 30 16.04 19.78 -1.38
N GLU A 31 15.95 19.51 -2.68
CA GLU A 31 15.33 20.40 -3.65
C GLU A 31 13.80 20.48 -3.49
N TYR A 32 13.18 19.43 -2.92
CA TYR A 32 11.74 19.37 -2.69
C TYR A 32 11.38 19.87 -1.29
N PHE A 33 10.23 20.53 -1.20
CA PHE A 33 9.67 20.96 0.08
C PHE A 33 8.14 20.92 0.04
N PHE A 34 7.54 20.79 1.19
CA PHE A 34 6.10 20.97 1.33
C PHE A 34 5.78 22.45 1.49
N SER A 35 4.81 22.94 0.71
CA SER A 35 4.31 24.30 0.84
C SER A 35 2.82 24.32 1.16
N GLU A 36 2.41 25.34 1.91
CA GLU A 36 1.01 25.66 2.11
C GLU A 36 0.56 26.57 0.95
N ASN A 37 -0.41 26.07 0.16
CA ASN A 37 -0.95 26.83 -0.97
C ASN A 37 -1.98 27.85 -0.46
N ASN A 38 -1.50 28.95 0.10
CA ASN A 38 -2.33 30.09 0.43
C ASN A 38 -2.39 31.02 -0.80
N ARG A 39 -3.59 31.49 -1.16
CA ARG A 39 -3.86 32.27 -2.40
C ARG A 39 -2.94 33.50 -2.62
N LEU A 40 -2.15 33.91 -1.63
CA LEU A 40 -1.34 35.12 -1.67
C LEU A 40 0.16 34.89 -1.43
N ILE A 41 0.58 33.82 -0.76
CA ILE A 41 1.99 33.56 -0.43
C ILE A 41 2.21 32.04 -0.38
N GLU A 42 3.18 31.56 -1.14
CA GLU A 42 3.69 30.19 -1.00
C GLU A 42 4.64 30.15 0.20
N SER A 43 4.21 29.52 1.30
CA SER A 43 5.03 29.36 2.49
C SER A 43 5.34 27.89 2.73
N ARG A 44 6.59 27.60 3.11
CA ARG A 44 6.96 26.24 3.53
C ARG A 44 6.18 25.87 4.80
N ILE A 45 5.73 24.63 4.88
CA ILE A 45 5.12 24.14 6.13
C ILE A 45 6.13 24.24 7.27
N PRO A 46 5.71 24.59 8.51
CA PRO A 46 6.60 24.73 9.64
C PRO A 46 7.29 23.41 9.99
N LYS A 47 8.52 23.49 10.52
CA LYS A 47 9.21 22.35 11.10
C LYS A 47 8.32 21.72 12.19
N GLY A 48 8.15 20.38 12.14
CA GLY A 48 7.29 19.66 13.09
C GLY A 48 5.78 19.70 12.77
N TYR A 49 5.39 20.13 11.57
CA TYR A 49 4.00 20.01 11.09
C TYR A 49 3.52 18.57 11.19
N PHE A 50 4.32 17.63 10.69
CA PHE A 50 4.17 16.21 10.99
C PHE A 50 5.04 15.86 12.19
N ARG A 51 4.45 15.19 13.19
CA ARG A 51 5.21 14.70 14.34
C ARG A 51 6.03 13.47 14.00
N SER A 52 5.49 12.61 13.15
CA SER A 52 6.23 11.46 12.64
C SER A 52 5.96 11.23 11.16
N LEU A 53 6.96 10.69 10.49
CA LEU A 53 6.91 10.18 9.14
C LEU A 53 7.20 8.68 9.18
N VAL A 54 6.31 7.89 8.58
CA VAL A 54 6.51 6.46 8.42
C VAL A 54 6.55 6.14 6.94
N SER A 55 7.65 5.60 6.44
CA SER A 55 7.72 5.10 5.07
C SER A 55 7.60 3.59 5.06
N VAL A 56 6.77 3.07 4.15
CA VAL A 56 6.48 1.64 4.01
C VAL A 56 6.75 1.21 2.58
N SER A 57 7.66 0.23 2.38
CA SER A 57 7.97 -0.32 1.05
C SER A 57 8.47 -1.75 1.15
N PHE A 58 7.81 -2.65 0.41
CA PHE A 58 8.21 -4.05 0.30
C PHE A 58 8.85 -4.39 -1.06
N SER A 59 9.23 -3.38 -1.84
CA SER A 59 9.97 -3.56 -3.08
C SER A 59 11.43 -3.90 -2.80
N ALA A 60 11.87 -5.07 -3.27
CA ALA A 60 13.28 -5.48 -3.20
C ALA A 60 14.15 -4.80 -4.28
N PHE A 61 13.52 -4.30 -5.35
CA PHE A 61 14.20 -3.77 -6.54
C PHE A 61 14.26 -2.24 -6.60
N ASP A 62 13.62 -1.54 -5.67
CA ASP A 62 13.74 -0.09 -5.60
C ASP A 62 15.19 0.30 -5.24
N PRO A 63 15.86 1.18 -6.02
CA PRO A 63 17.23 1.61 -5.71
C PRO A 63 17.31 2.55 -4.48
N PHE A 64 16.18 3.08 -4.02
CA PHE A 64 16.15 3.99 -2.88
C PHE A 64 16.61 3.30 -1.59
N THR A 65 17.55 3.92 -0.89
CA THR A 65 17.98 3.51 0.44
C THR A 65 17.24 4.35 1.47
N PRO A 66 16.42 3.74 2.36
CA PRO A 66 15.69 4.50 3.37
C PRO A 66 16.68 5.18 4.32
N PRO A 67 16.39 6.42 4.75
CA PRO A 67 17.15 7.08 5.81
C PRO A 67 17.21 6.23 7.08
N LYS A 68 18.22 6.47 7.92
CA LYS A 68 18.29 5.83 9.23
C LYS A 68 17.10 6.28 10.09
N GLU A 69 16.48 5.37 10.81
CA GLU A 69 15.40 5.69 11.75
C GLU A 69 15.81 6.74 12.76
N GLN A 70 14.91 7.68 13.03
CA GLN A 70 15.06 8.76 13.99
C GLN A 70 13.85 8.76 14.95
N PRO A 71 13.88 8.00 16.07
CA PRO A 71 12.75 7.90 16.98
C PRO A 71 12.68 9.02 18.03
N ASP A 72 13.71 9.87 18.16
CA ASP A 72 13.78 10.88 19.21
C ASP A 72 13.01 12.17 18.82
N PRO A 73 11.86 12.47 19.46
CA PRO A 73 11.08 13.66 19.12
C PRO A 73 11.83 14.99 19.42
N ALA A 74 12.86 14.98 20.27
CA ALA A 74 13.65 16.18 20.55
C ALA A 74 14.53 16.59 19.35
N LYS A 75 14.78 15.67 18.41
CA LYS A 75 15.54 15.93 17.18
C LYS A 75 14.67 16.37 15.98
N GLY A 76 13.39 16.60 16.18
CA GLY A 76 12.44 17.02 15.15
C GLY A 76 11.47 15.92 14.77
N THR A 77 11.02 15.88 13.51
CA THR A 77 10.10 14.87 13.03
C THR A 77 10.69 13.47 13.18
N GLN A 78 10.01 12.59 13.91
CA GLN A 78 10.41 11.20 14.03
C GLN A 78 10.31 10.52 12.65
N TYR A 79 11.22 9.61 12.36
CA TYR A 79 11.20 8.84 11.12
C TYR A 79 11.34 7.35 11.38
N PHE A 80 10.45 6.56 10.77
CA PHE A 80 10.43 5.11 10.85
C PHE A 80 10.31 4.51 9.45
N TYR A 81 10.97 3.37 9.25
CA TYR A 81 10.90 2.59 8.02
C TYR A 81 10.32 1.20 8.28
N ILE A 82 9.33 0.82 7.48
CA ILE A 82 8.72 -0.52 7.50
C ILE A 82 8.94 -1.14 6.11
N GLY A 83 9.69 -2.23 6.04
CA GLY A 83 9.95 -2.87 4.76
C GLY A 83 11.17 -3.78 4.75
N LEU A 84 11.55 -4.21 3.53
CA LEU A 84 12.56 -5.25 3.34
C LEU A 84 14.01 -4.76 3.44
N LYS A 85 14.26 -3.45 3.41
CA LYS A 85 15.63 -2.93 3.39
C LYS A 85 16.15 -2.65 4.78
N ASN A 86 17.44 -2.85 4.94
CA ASN A 86 18.15 -2.45 6.13
C ASN A 86 18.88 -1.12 5.87
N ALA A 87 18.42 -0.04 6.55
CA ALA A 87 19.00 1.29 6.40
C ALA A 87 20.49 1.36 6.81
N ALA A 88 20.97 0.43 7.65
CA ALA A 88 22.35 0.42 8.14
C ALA A 88 23.33 -0.23 7.16
N SER A 89 22.90 -1.23 6.40
CA SER A 89 23.79 -2.06 5.57
C SER A 89 23.43 -2.07 4.07
N ASN A 90 22.37 -1.37 3.68
CA ASN A 90 21.82 -1.39 2.31
C ASN A 90 21.53 -2.82 1.77
N SER A 91 21.40 -3.79 2.67
CA SER A 91 21.03 -5.17 2.37
C SER A 91 19.53 -5.41 2.60
N LEU A 92 19.04 -6.51 2.09
CA LEU A 92 17.67 -6.95 2.41
C LEU A 92 17.68 -7.63 3.79
N LYS A 93 16.64 -7.37 4.57
CA LYS A 93 16.35 -8.04 5.83
C LYS A 93 16.00 -9.50 5.57
N SER A 94 16.49 -10.38 6.41
CA SER A 94 16.06 -11.77 6.43
C SER A 94 14.65 -11.93 7.00
N LEU A 95 14.00 -13.07 6.74
CA LEU A 95 12.71 -13.38 7.39
C LEU A 95 12.84 -13.42 8.91
N GLY A 96 14.02 -13.77 9.44
CA GLY A 96 14.31 -13.72 10.87
C GLY A 96 14.25 -12.29 11.40
N ASP A 97 14.89 -11.35 10.71
CA ASP A 97 14.90 -9.93 11.11
C ASP A 97 13.46 -9.35 11.13
N LEU A 98 12.66 -9.64 10.10
CA LEU A 98 11.28 -9.18 10.02
C LEU A 98 10.42 -9.74 11.16
N ARG A 99 10.64 -11.00 11.54
CA ARG A 99 9.93 -11.61 12.68
C ARG A 99 10.33 -10.97 14.01
N LEU A 100 11.61 -10.68 14.20
CA LEU A 100 12.09 -9.99 15.40
C LEU A 100 11.56 -8.57 15.48
N GLU A 101 11.53 -7.83 14.37
CA GLU A 101 10.89 -6.50 14.31
C GLU A 101 9.40 -6.57 14.64
N PHE A 102 8.67 -7.56 14.12
CA PHE A 102 7.27 -7.78 14.47
C PHE A 102 7.09 -8.00 15.98
N ILE A 103 7.92 -8.85 16.58
CA ILE A 103 7.83 -9.16 18.01
C ILE A 103 8.12 -7.94 18.86
N SER A 104 9.16 -7.19 18.54
CA SER A 104 9.50 -5.94 19.21
C SER A 104 8.33 -4.94 19.14
N ALA A 105 7.75 -4.77 17.95
CA ALA A 105 6.59 -3.90 17.77
C ALA A 105 5.34 -4.40 18.52
N PHE A 106 5.10 -5.72 18.51
CA PHE A 106 3.99 -6.32 19.25
C PHE A 106 4.14 -6.07 20.76
N ILE A 107 5.32 -6.31 21.31
CA ILE A 107 5.64 -6.01 22.72
C ILE A 107 5.40 -4.52 23.00
N GLY A 108 5.87 -3.63 22.13
CA GLY A 108 5.62 -2.19 22.22
C GLY A 108 4.13 -1.84 22.25
N CYS A 109 3.32 -2.52 21.41
CA CYS A 109 1.86 -2.37 21.43
C CYS A 109 1.23 -2.85 22.75
N MET A 110 1.70 -3.96 23.30
CA MET A 110 1.11 -4.56 24.52
C MET A 110 1.42 -3.78 25.80
N ARG A 111 2.45 -2.93 25.80
CA ARG A 111 2.86 -2.10 26.96
C ARG A 111 1.98 -0.89 27.18
N VAL A 112 1.26 -0.43 26.16
CA VAL A 112 0.46 0.79 26.19
C VAL A 112 -0.99 0.44 25.89
N ASP A 113 -1.90 0.63 26.84
CA ASP A 113 -3.30 0.22 26.72
C ASP A 113 -3.98 0.72 25.44
N ARG A 114 -3.75 1.98 25.07
CA ARG A 114 -4.30 2.55 23.84
C ARG A 114 -3.77 1.85 22.58
N LYS A 115 -2.48 1.52 22.50
CA LYS A 115 -1.90 0.78 21.37
C LYS A 115 -2.43 -0.65 21.34
N ARG A 116 -2.54 -1.29 22.50
CA ARG A 116 -3.11 -2.63 22.63
C ARG A 116 -4.53 -2.69 22.10
N GLN A 117 -5.35 -1.70 22.42
CA GLN A 117 -6.72 -1.58 21.91
C GLN A 117 -6.74 -1.39 20.40
N LEU A 118 -5.95 -0.47 19.85
CA LEU A 118 -5.84 -0.25 18.41
C LEU A 118 -5.36 -1.51 17.67
N TRP A 119 -4.40 -2.25 18.25
CA TRP A 119 -3.95 -3.51 17.67
C TRP A 119 -5.07 -4.55 17.65
N LEU A 120 -5.82 -4.69 18.74
CA LEU A 120 -6.94 -5.61 18.83
C LEU A 120 -8.05 -5.27 17.81
N GLU A 121 -8.39 -4.00 17.65
CA GLU A 121 -9.36 -3.53 16.66
C GLU A 121 -8.88 -3.80 15.23
N ALA A 122 -7.60 -3.54 14.96
CA ALA A 122 -6.98 -3.83 13.67
C ALA A 122 -7.05 -5.32 13.32
N ILE A 123 -6.69 -6.20 14.25
CA ILE A 123 -6.76 -7.67 14.04
C ILE A 123 -8.21 -8.14 13.83
N LYS A 124 -9.16 -7.63 14.62
CA LYS A 124 -10.58 -7.94 14.42
C LYS A 124 -11.08 -7.55 13.03
N LYS A 125 -10.64 -6.41 12.51
CA LYS A 125 -11.03 -5.94 11.17
C LYS A 125 -10.39 -6.77 10.06
N LEU A 126 -9.11 -7.11 10.19
CA LEU A 126 -8.41 -8.01 9.28
C LEU A 126 -8.99 -9.43 9.29
N SER A 127 -9.63 -9.85 10.39
CA SER A 127 -10.34 -11.15 10.50
C SER A 127 -11.61 -11.22 9.65
N SER A 128 -11.96 -10.18 8.88
CA SER A 128 -12.89 -10.30 7.75
C SER A 128 -12.35 -11.18 6.63
N ASP A 129 -11.04 -11.33 6.53
CA ASP A 129 -10.39 -12.37 5.73
C ASP A 129 -10.40 -13.70 6.52
N GLU A 130 -10.89 -14.77 5.87
CA GLU A 130 -11.07 -16.09 6.51
C GLU A 130 -9.75 -16.68 7.02
N ASN A 131 -8.65 -16.49 6.26
CA ASN A 131 -7.35 -16.99 6.67
C ASN A 131 -6.83 -16.24 7.91
N PHE A 132 -7.03 -14.92 7.98
CA PHE A 132 -6.71 -14.15 9.18
C PHE A 132 -7.55 -14.60 10.38
N SER A 133 -8.84 -14.84 10.19
CA SER A 133 -9.73 -15.34 11.25
C SER A 133 -9.25 -16.67 11.82
N ASN A 134 -8.87 -17.60 10.95
CA ASN A 134 -8.40 -18.93 11.31
C ASN A 134 -7.04 -18.97 12.03
N MET A 135 -6.29 -17.86 12.01
CA MET A 135 -4.98 -17.75 12.68
C MET A 135 -5.11 -17.50 14.19
N GLU A 136 -6.29 -17.15 14.69
CA GLU A 136 -6.53 -16.88 16.12
C GLU A 136 -5.51 -15.90 16.75
N LEU A 137 -5.13 -14.85 16.02
CA LEU A 137 -4.02 -13.94 16.40
C LEU A 137 -4.27 -13.21 17.72
N ILE A 138 -5.51 -13.06 18.13
CA ILE A 138 -5.87 -12.50 19.46
C ILE A 138 -5.27 -13.33 20.59
N SER A 139 -5.05 -14.63 20.38
CA SER A 139 -4.40 -15.51 21.37
C SER A 139 -2.95 -15.10 21.69
N LEU A 140 -2.30 -14.33 20.82
CA LEU A 140 -0.95 -13.79 21.07
C LEU A 140 -0.92 -12.89 22.33
N ILE A 141 -2.02 -12.18 22.61
CA ILE A 141 -2.14 -11.35 23.82
C ILE A 141 -2.08 -12.23 25.07
N SER A 142 -2.84 -13.33 25.09
CA SER A 142 -2.85 -14.26 26.23
C SER A 142 -1.47 -14.89 26.45
N LYS A 143 -0.75 -15.22 25.36
CA LYS A 143 0.62 -15.75 25.44
C LYS A 143 1.63 -14.74 25.98
N TYR A 144 1.49 -13.48 25.59
CA TYR A 144 2.30 -12.40 26.13
C TYR A 144 2.07 -12.23 27.65
N GLU A 145 0.82 -12.25 28.09
CA GLU A 145 0.47 -12.11 29.51
C GLU A 145 0.90 -13.34 30.33
N GLU A 146 0.79 -14.53 29.76
CA GLU A 146 1.28 -15.75 30.38
C GLU A 146 2.79 -15.71 30.59
N LEU A 147 3.56 -15.33 29.57
CA LEU A 147 5.01 -15.20 29.68
C LEU A 147 5.40 -14.16 30.74
N ARG A 148 4.74 -13.01 30.77
CA ARG A 148 4.97 -11.97 31.81
C ARG A 148 4.72 -12.48 33.23
N ARG A 149 3.71 -13.34 33.41
CA ARG A 149 3.40 -13.93 34.74
C ARG A 149 4.42 -14.98 35.13
N ASN A 150 4.87 -15.78 34.17
CA ASN A 150 5.78 -16.89 34.42
C ASN A 150 7.25 -16.43 34.61
N GLU A 151 7.61 -15.31 33.99
CA GLU A 151 9.00 -14.77 34.03
C GLU A 151 9.03 -13.31 34.53
N PRO A 152 8.53 -13.05 35.74
CA PRO A 152 8.42 -11.67 36.27
C PRO A 152 9.76 -10.98 36.49
N GLN A 153 10.85 -11.75 36.59
CA GLN A 153 12.23 -11.27 36.78
C GLN A 153 12.86 -10.74 35.49
N ILE A 154 12.30 -11.11 34.31
CA ILE A 154 12.85 -10.65 33.02
C ILE A 154 12.14 -9.35 32.64
N GLN A 155 12.91 -8.30 32.39
CA GLN A 155 12.34 -7.05 31.91
C GLN A 155 11.80 -7.23 30.48
N VAL A 156 10.64 -6.63 30.20
CA VAL A 156 9.97 -6.76 28.89
C VAL A 156 10.81 -6.17 27.73
N ASP A 157 11.73 -5.25 28.04
CA ASP A 157 12.67 -4.66 27.08
C ASP A 157 13.95 -5.50 26.89
N ASP A 158 14.09 -6.62 27.59
CA ASP A 158 15.24 -7.48 27.47
C ASP A 158 15.13 -8.33 26.20
N ASP A 159 16.24 -8.47 25.48
CA ASP A 159 16.38 -9.39 24.34
C ASP A 159 15.99 -10.83 24.70
N LYS A 160 16.20 -11.21 25.97
CA LYS A 160 15.81 -12.51 26.51
C LYS A 160 14.29 -12.68 26.50
N PHE A 161 13.51 -11.66 26.89
CA PHE A 161 12.05 -11.70 26.82
C PHE A 161 11.59 -11.81 25.38
N THR A 162 12.14 -11.00 24.50
CA THR A 162 11.83 -11.03 23.05
C THR A 162 12.08 -12.42 22.46
N LYS A 163 13.19 -13.06 22.80
CA LYS A 163 13.52 -14.42 22.34
C LYS A 163 12.58 -15.48 22.88
N LEU A 164 12.29 -15.45 24.17
CA LEU A 164 11.34 -16.38 24.80
C LEU A 164 9.93 -16.22 24.20
N PHE A 165 9.49 -15.01 23.98
CA PHE A 165 8.21 -14.75 23.34
C PHE A 165 8.19 -15.26 21.90
N TYR A 166 9.27 -15.05 21.13
CA TYR A 166 9.40 -15.61 19.78
C TYR A 166 9.25 -17.15 19.80
N ASP A 167 9.97 -17.85 20.66
CA ASP A 167 9.92 -19.29 20.75
C ASP A 167 8.50 -19.82 21.04
N ASN A 168 7.74 -19.08 21.86
CA ASN A 168 6.36 -19.41 22.18
C ASN A 168 5.37 -19.22 21.03
N ILE A 169 5.64 -18.29 20.10
CA ILE A 169 4.69 -17.92 19.04
C ILE A 169 5.15 -18.29 17.64
N GLN A 170 6.41 -18.72 17.43
CA GLN A 170 6.96 -18.99 16.11
C GLN A 170 6.09 -19.92 15.25
N LYS A 171 5.45 -20.92 15.85
CA LYS A 171 4.55 -21.84 15.15
C LYS A 171 3.37 -21.16 14.46
N TYR A 172 2.90 -20.02 14.99
CA TYR A 172 1.84 -19.23 14.38
C TYR A 172 2.39 -18.47 13.17
N LEU A 173 3.59 -17.87 13.32
CA LEU A 173 4.23 -17.08 12.27
C LEU A 173 4.70 -17.95 11.08
N LEU A 174 5.10 -19.20 11.34
CA LEU A 174 5.57 -20.15 10.32
C LEU A 174 4.44 -20.68 9.43
N ARG A 175 3.19 -20.60 9.87
CA ARG A 175 2.01 -21.09 9.11
C ARG A 175 1.39 -20.03 8.21
N MET A 176 1.85 -18.79 8.30
CA MET A 176 1.31 -17.68 7.49
C MET A 176 1.84 -17.73 6.06
N SER A 177 0.98 -17.39 5.10
CA SER A 177 1.47 -17.02 3.78
C SER A 177 2.25 -15.70 3.85
N SER A 178 3.10 -15.43 2.85
CA SER A 178 3.88 -14.20 2.80
C SER A 178 3.03 -12.93 2.89
N GLY A 179 1.89 -12.89 2.18
CA GLY A 179 0.98 -11.73 2.21
C GLY A 179 0.38 -11.50 3.60
N HIS A 180 -0.12 -12.55 4.27
CA HIS A 180 -0.66 -12.42 5.63
C HIS A 180 0.41 -11.98 6.64
N ALA A 181 1.63 -12.52 6.53
CA ALA A 181 2.75 -12.11 7.38
C ALA A 181 3.10 -10.64 7.18
N ILE A 182 3.19 -10.17 5.92
CA ILE A 182 3.46 -8.77 5.59
C ILE A 182 2.39 -7.86 6.19
N VAL A 183 1.12 -8.19 6.02
CA VAL A 183 0.01 -7.40 6.58
C VAL A 183 0.08 -7.33 8.10
N LEU A 184 0.25 -8.47 8.77
CA LEU A 184 0.35 -8.53 10.23
C LEU A 184 1.54 -7.70 10.75
N PHE A 185 2.72 -7.87 10.13
CA PHE A 185 3.94 -7.17 10.54
C PHE A 185 3.81 -5.66 10.31
N THR A 186 3.27 -5.26 9.15
CA THR A 186 3.05 -3.86 8.81
C THR A 186 2.07 -3.19 9.76
N ILE A 187 0.89 -3.78 9.97
CA ILE A 187 -0.13 -3.22 10.86
C ILE A 187 0.38 -3.14 12.29
N THR A 188 1.07 -4.18 12.78
CA THR A 188 1.63 -4.17 14.14
C THR A 188 2.66 -3.06 14.30
N ARG A 189 3.57 -2.90 13.33
CA ARG A 189 4.57 -1.83 13.37
C ARG A 189 3.93 -0.45 13.23
N LEU A 190 2.92 -0.29 12.37
CA LEU A 190 2.16 0.97 12.25
C LEU A 190 1.46 1.34 13.56
N VAL A 191 0.79 0.40 14.23
CA VAL A 191 0.16 0.66 15.55
C VAL A 191 1.19 1.08 16.58
N ASP A 192 2.40 0.52 16.53
CA ASP A 192 3.47 0.88 17.45
C ASP A 192 4.03 2.30 17.21
N VAL A 193 4.25 2.70 15.94
CA VAL A 193 4.98 3.94 15.62
C VAL A 193 4.09 5.11 15.20
N VAL A 194 2.87 4.87 14.71
CA VAL A 194 1.95 5.95 14.29
C VAL A 194 1.40 6.66 15.52
N GLY A 195 1.81 7.91 15.67
CA GLY A 195 1.32 8.85 16.68
C GLY A 195 0.32 9.86 16.09
N GLU A 196 -0.01 10.89 16.85
CA GLU A 196 -0.80 12.02 16.35
C GLU A 196 -0.04 12.78 15.26
N LYS A 197 -0.76 13.27 14.24
CA LYS A 197 -0.20 14.03 13.11
C LYS A 197 0.92 13.28 12.38
N SER A 198 0.77 11.96 12.24
CA SER A 198 1.68 11.14 11.43
C SER A 198 1.36 11.25 9.96
N LEU A 199 2.41 11.29 9.13
CA LEU A 199 2.33 11.06 7.70
C LEU A 199 2.86 9.63 7.40
N VAL A 200 2.05 8.81 6.75
CA VAL A 200 2.45 7.49 6.27
C VAL A 200 2.60 7.54 4.76
N LEU A 201 3.78 7.22 4.25
CA LEU A 201 4.07 7.11 2.82
C LEU A 201 4.20 5.63 2.47
N PHE A 202 3.29 5.11 1.65
CA PHE A 202 3.22 3.69 1.35
C PHE A 202 3.45 3.46 -0.14
N ASP A 203 4.49 2.72 -0.47
CA ASP A 203 4.81 2.36 -1.86
C ASP A 203 4.35 0.94 -2.17
N GLU A 204 3.44 0.82 -3.15
CA GLU A 204 2.89 -0.42 -3.69
C GLU A 204 2.36 -1.41 -2.64
N PRO A 205 1.32 -1.06 -1.84
CA PRO A 205 0.75 -1.96 -0.83
C PRO A 205 0.18 -3.26 -1.42
N GLU A 206 -0.16 -3.27 -2.70
CA GLU A 206 -0.69 -4.42 -3.42
C GLU A 206 0.31 -5.55 -3.64
N VAL A 207 1.60 -5.28 -3.52
CA VAL A 207 2.64 -6.31 -3.68
C VAL A 207 2.43 -7.40 -2.62
N HIS A 208 2.26 -8.63 -3.08
CA HIS A 208 1.98 -9.82 -2.26
C HIS A 208 0.57 -9.93 -1.65
N LEU A 209 -0.35 -8.99 -1.90
CA LEU A 209 -1.70 -9.01 -1.35
C LEU A 209 -2.75 -9.33 -2.42
N HIS A 210 -3.62 -10.29 -2.16
CA HIS A 210 -4.79 -10.50 -3.00
C HIS A 210 -5.86 -9.41 -2.73
N PRO A 211 -6.74 -9.09 -3.70
CA PRO A 211 -7.64 -7.95 -3.61
C PRO A 211 -8.45 -7.83 -2.31
N PRO A 212 -9.14 -8.86 -1.81
CA PRO A 212 -9.88 -8.78 -0.54
C PRO A 212 -9.01 -8.41 0.67
N LEU A 213 -7.80 -8.99 0.77
CA LEU A 213 -6.88 -8.70 1.86
C LEU A 213 -6.33 -7.27 1.76
N LEU A 214 -6.07 -6.79 0.53
CA LEU A 214 -5.66 -5.40 0.29
C LEU A 214 -6.75 -4.43 0.75
N SER A 215 -8.02 -4.68 0.40
CA SER A 215 -9.15 -3.86 0.84
C SER A 215 -9.30 -3.85 2.37
N ALA A 216 -9.22 -5.01 3.02
CA ALA A 216 -9.26 -5.12 4.48
C ALA A 216 -8.10 -4.36 5.15
N PHE A 217 -6.89 -4.46 4.56
CA PHE A 217 -5.72 -3.73 5.02
C PHE A 217 -5.90 -2.21 4.90
N LEU A 218 -6.37 -1.69 3.76
CA LEU A 218 -6.61 -0.26 3.55
C LEU A 218 -7.67 0.30 4.52
N ARG A 219 -8.74 -0.45 4.79
CA ARG A 219 -9.74 -0.06 5.79
C ARG A 219 -9.18 -0.04 7.19
N THR A 220 -8.34 -1.01 7.54
CA THR A 220 -7.65 -1.05 8.83
C THR A 220 -6.68 0.12 8.99
N LEU A 221 -5.91 0.43 7.95
CA LEU A 221 -5.02 1.59 7.91
C LEU A 221 -5.79 2.90 8.07
N SER A 222 -6.92 3.04 7.37
CA SER A 222 -7.78 4.23 7.46
C SER A 222 -8.26 4.48 8.90
N ASP A 223 -8.74 3.45 9.60
CA ASP A 223 -9.21 3.57 10.98
C ASP A 223 -8.07 3.92 11.95
N LEU A 224 -6.90 3.30 11.76
CA LEU A 224 -5.71 3.64 12.57
C LEU A 224 -5.32 5.11 12.41
N LEU A 225 -5.33 5.61 11.18
CA LEU A 225 -5.00 7.01 10.88
C LEU A 225 -6.05 7.98 11.44
N ASP A 226 -7.33 7.62 11.36
CA ASP A 226 -8.41 8.42 11.95
C ASP A 226 -8.25 8.55 13.46
N ALA A 227 -8.00 7.44 14.15
CA ALA A 227 -7.75 7.40 15.59
C ALA A 227 -6.52 8.22 16.04
N ARG A 228 -5.64 8.60 15.11
CA ARG A 228 -4.37 9.31 15.33
C ARG A 228 -4.29 10.67 14.65
N ASN A 229 -5.37 11.14 14.02
CA ASN A 229 -5.35 12.35 13.20
C ASN A 229 -4.16 12.34 12.20
N GLY A 230 -3.95 11.18 11.61
CA GLY A 230 -2.87 10.92 10.65
C GLY A 230 -3.39 10.89 9.21
N VAL A 231 -2.47 10.92 8.26
CA VAL A 231 -2.74 10.86 6.82
C VAL A 231 -1.80 9.85 6.17
N ALA A 232 -2.30 9.08 5.20
CA ALA A 232 -1.46 8.29 4.32
C ALA A 232 -1.47 8.81 2.89
N ILE A 233 -0.33 8.70 2.23
CA ILE A 233 -0.18 8.87 0.78
C ILE A 233 0.35 7.56 0.21
N ILE A 234 -0.40 6.95 -0.68
CA ILE A 234 -0.11 5.65 -1.27
C ILE A 234 0.32 5.84 -2.73
N ALA A 235 1.45 5.29 -3.13
CA ALA A 235 1.80 5.11 -4.54
C ALA A 235 1.37 3.70 -4.96
N THR A 236 0.58 3.58 -6.02
CA THR A 236 0.01 2.30 -6.46
C THR A 236 -0.12 2.22 -7.97
N HIS A 237 -0.16 1.00 -8.48
CA HIS A 237 -0.62 0.70 -9.84
C HIS A 237 -1.90 -0.16 -9.85
N SER A 238 -2.47 -0.44 -8.66
CA SER A 238 -3.62 -1.33 -8.50
C SER A 238 -4.96 -0.58 -8.57
N PRO A 239 -5.87 -0.95 -9.49
CA PRO A 239 -7.22 -0.39 -9.52
C PRO A 239 -8.04 -0.76 -8.26
N VAL A 240 -7.64 -1.79 -7.50
CA VAL A 240 -8.27 -2.15 -6.23
C VAL A 240 -8.10 -1.03 -5.19
N VAL A 241 -6.94 -0.38 -5.17
CA VAL A 241 -6.72 0.79 -4.28
C VAL A 241 -7.64 1.95 -4.67
N LEU A 242 -7.87 2.16 -5.98
CA LEU A 242 -8.81 3.20 -6.43
C LEU A 242 -10.23 2.93 -5.92
N GLN A 243 -10.65 1.65 -5.97
CA GLN A 243 -11.98 1.24 -5.53
C GLN A 243 -12.22 1.55 -4.05
N GLU A 244 -11.15 1.67 -3.25
CA GLU A 244 -11.21 1.94 -1.81
C GLU A 244 -11.08 3.43 -1.44
N VAL A 245 -10.77 4.31 -2.40
CA VAL A 245 -10.46 5.72 -2.17
C VAL A 245 -11.32 6.61 -3.07
N PRO A 246 -11.97 7.65 -2.56
CA PRO A 246 -12.79 8.55 -3.38
C PRO A 246 -11.94 9.40 -4.33
N LYS A 247 -12.50 9.78 -5.47
CA LYS A 247 -11.91 10.65 -6.49
C LYS A 247 -11.20 11.89 -5.91
N SER A 248 -11.80 12.51 -4.91
CA SER A 248 -11.23 13.69 -4.26
C SER A 248 -9.90 13.46 -3.56
N CYS A 249 -9.56 12.20 -3.27
CA CYS A 249 -8.30 11.79 -2.66
C CYS A 249 -7.37 11.04 -3.63
N MET A 250 -7.73 10.93 -4.91
CA MET A 250 -6.96 10.23 -5.95
C MET A 250 -6.26 11.20 -6.90
N TRP A 251 -5.08 10.80 -7.37
CA TRP A 251 -4.27 11.54 -8.33
C TRP A 251 -3.67 10.60 -9.38
N LYS A 252 -3.97 10.86 -10.66
CA LYS A 252 -3.32 10.16 -11.78
C LYS A 252 -1.96 10.81 -12.05
N VAL A 253 -0.90 10.01 -12.02
CA VAL A 253 0.46 10.44 -12.36
C VAL A 253 0.75 9.99 -13.78
N LEU A 254 0.88 10.94 -14.66
CA LEU A 254 1.14 10.74 -16.09
C LEU A 254 2.54 11.27 -16.40
N ARG A 255 3.35 10.47 -17.07
CA ARG A 255 4.67 10.87 -17.53
C ARG A 255 4.70 10.94 -19.04
N SER A 256 5.10 12.09 -19.56
CA SER A 256 5.37 12.29 -20.98
C SER A 256 6.81 12.79 -21.14
N ARG A 257 7.69 11.89 -21.56
CA ARG A 257 9.15 12.11 -21.63
C ARG A 257 9.71 12.52 -20.25
N GLU A 258 10.11 13.78 -20.07
CA GLU A 258 10.65 14.31 -18.80
C GLU A 258 9.59 14.99 -17.92
N ALA A 259 8.44 15.36 -18.49
CA ALA A 259 7.38 16.03 -17.75
C ALA A 259 6.48 15.03 -17.00
N ILE A 260 6.23 15.32 -15.72
CA ILE A 260 5.25 14.62 -14.90
C ILE A 260 4.02 15.52 -14.76
N ASN A 261 2.86 14.97 -15.10
CA ASN A 261 1.56 15.63 -14.94
C ASN A 261 0.73 14.89 -13.88
N ILE A 262 0.17 15.63 -12.95
CA ILE A 262 -0.64 15.05 -11.86
C ILE A 262 -2.04 15.64 -11.96
N ILE A 263 -3.02 14.80 -12.28
CA ILE A 263 -4.41 15.21 -12.51
C ILE A 263 -5.37 14.34 -11.69
N ARG A 264 -6.59 14.80 -11.49
CA ARG A 264 -7.67 14.00 -10.89
C ARG A 264 -8.23 12.98 -11.90
N PRO A 265 -8.73 11.82 -11.44
CA PRO A 265 -9.55 10.95 -12.29
C PRO A 265 -10.78 11.71 -12.82
N ASP A 266 -11.29 11.30 -13.99
CA ASP A 266 -12.48 11.94 -14.58
C ASP A 266 -13.78 11.45 -13.94
N ILE A 267 -13.77 10.21 -13.43
CA ILE A 267 -14.91 9.53 -12.80
C ILE A 267 -14.74 9.38 -11.28
N GLU A 268 -15.83 9.10 -10.55
CA GLU A 268 -15.74 8.68 -9.16
C GLU A 268 -15.08 7.31 -9.06
N THR A 269 -14.21 7.12 -8.06
CA THR A 269 -13.40 5.91 -7.94
C THR A 269 -13.91 4.97 -6.85
N PHE A 270 -14.48 5.52 -5.79
CA PHE A 270 -14.93 4.72 -4.66
C PHE A 270 -16.09 3.80 -5.04
N GLY A 271 -15.88 2.49 -4.93
CA GLY A 271 -16.88 1.47 -5.24
C GLY A 271 -17.13 1.23 -6.74
N GLU A 272 -16.35 1.86 -7.64
CA GLU A 272 -16.52 1.70 -9.08
C GLU A 272 -16.00 0.33 -9.56
N ASN A 273 -16.47 -0.12 -10.72
CA ASN A 273 -16.06 -1.37 -11.34
C ASN A 273 -14.56 -1.37 -11.71
N LEU A 274 -13.85 -2.45 -11.39
CA LEU A 274 -12.40 -2.57 -11.64
C LEU A 274 -12.02 -2.42 -13.11
N GLY A 275 -12.84 -2.94 -14.04
CA GLY A 275 -12.60 -2.79 -15.47
C GLY A 275 -12.72 -1.33 -15.94
N VAL A 276 -13.67 -0.58 -15.38
CA VAL A 276 -13.84 0.85 -15.63
C VAL A 276 -12.64 1.62 -15.06
N LEU A 277 -12.23 1.34 -13.82
CA LEU A 277 -11.06 1.95 -13.19
C LEU A 277 -9.77 1.65 -13.93
N THR A 278 -9.59 0.40 -14.39
CA THR A 278 -8.43 0.01 -15.18
C THR A 278 -8.34 0.80 -16.48
N ARG A 279 -9.46 0.99 -17.18
CA ARG A 279 -9.52 1.82 -18.40
C ARG A 279 -9.24 3.29 -18.09
N GLU A 280 -9.81 3.84 -17.03
CA GLU A 280 -9.59 5.23 -16.60
C GLU A 280 -8.11 5.57 -16.42
N VAL A 281 -7.31 4.63 -15.91
CA VAL A 281 -5.89 4.84 -15.62
C VAL A 281 -4.97 4.41 -16.76
N PHE A 282 -5.28 3.27 -17.43
CA PHE A 282 -4.38 2.57 -18.34
C PHE A 282 -4.91 2.47 -19.78
N LEU A 283 -5.86 3.31 -20.18
CA LEU A 283 -6.62 3.22 -21.43
C LEU A 283 -5.75 2.79 -22.65
N LEU A 284 -4.65 3.49 -22.89
CA LEU A 284 -3.78 3.22 -24.06
C LEU A 284 -3.06 1.87 -24.01
N GLU A 285 -2.76 1.36 -22.80
CA GLU A 285 -2.12 0.05 -22.66
C GLU A 285 -3.12 -1.08 -22.78
N VAL A 286 -4.33 -0.88 -22.24
CA VAL A 286 -5.40 -1.87 -22.33
C VAL A 286 -5.80 -2.09 -23.79
N THR A 287 -5.91 -1.01 -24.59
CA THR A 287 -6.28 -1.10 -26.01
C THR A 287 -5.20 -1.73 -26.89
N ASN A 288 -3.92 -1.57 -26.54
CA ASN A 288 -2.78 -2.01 -27.33
C ASN A 288 -2.17 -3.34 -26.86
N SER A 289 -2.73 -3.99 -25.84
CA SER A 289 -2.14 -5.19 -25.24
C SER A 289 -3.18 -6.28 -24.96
N GLY A 290 -2.67 -7.50 -24.74
CA GLY A 290 -3.48 -8.64 -24.32
C GLY A 290 -4.60 -8.98 -25.29
N TYR A 291 -5.77 -9.33 -24.75
CA TYR A 291 -6.92 -9.77 -25.53
C TYR A 291 -7.50 -8.66 -26.43
N HIS A 292 -7.40 -7.40 -26.07
CA HIS A 292 -7.83 -6.28 -26.90
C HIS A 292 -7.09 -6.26 -28.24
N HIS A 293 -5.76 -6.41 -28.20
CA HIS A 293 -4.94 -6.47 -29.41
C HIS A 293 -5.29 -7.69 -30.28
N LEU A 294 -5.49 -8.87 -29.67
CA LEU A 294 -5.91 -10.08 -30.41
C LEU A 294 -7.29 -9.91 -31.06
N LEU A 295 -8.25 -9.30 -30.38
CA LEU A 295 -9.55 -9.02 -30.95
C LEU A 295 -9.47 -7.99 -32.08
N SER A 296 -8.67 -6.94 -31.93
CA SER A 296 -8.45 -5.94 -33.00
C SER A 296 -7.89 -6.61 -34.26
N GLN A 297 -6.84 -7.43 -34.15
CA GLN A 297 -6.30 -8.17 -35.28
C GLN A 297 -7.36 -9.06 -35.98
N SER A 298 -8.26 -9.65 -35.18
CA SER A 298 -9.36 -10.48 -35.75
C SER A 298 -10.40 -9.63 -36.49
N VAL A 299 -10.62 -8.38 -36.04
CA VAL A 299 -11.53 -7.43 -36.70
C VAL A 299 -10.91 -6.88 -38.00
N ASP A 300 -9.59 -6.64 -38.03
CA ASP A 300 -8.87 -6.17 -39.21
C ASP A 300 -8.91 -7.17 -40.39
N SER A 301 -9.13 -8.47 -40.10
CA SER A 301 -9.32 -9.52 -41.12
C SER A 301 -10.70 -9.51 -41.77
N GLU A 302 -11.53 -8.51 -41.55
CA GLU A 302 -12.86 -8.32 -42.16
C GLU A 302 -13.90 -9.42 -41.86
N LEU A 303 -13.64 -10.27 -40.88
CA LEU A 303 -14.52 -11.35 -40.47
C LEU A 303 -15.77 -10.83 -39.75
N SER A 304 -16.87 -11.57 -39.86
CA SER A 304 -18.08 -11.27 -39.07
C SER A 304 -17.92 -11.64 -37.62
N TYR A 305 -18.76 -11.06 -36.74
CA TYR A 305 -18.81 -11.37 -35.33
C TYR A 305 -18.92 -12.86 -35.03
N GLU A 306 -19.84 -13.53 -35.75
CA GLU A 306 -20.10 -14.97 -35.60
C GLU A 306 -18.89 -15.81 -36.01
N THR A 307 -18.19 -15.40 -37.06
CA THR A 307 -17.00 -16.10 -37.56
C THR A 307 -15.85 -15.94 -36.55
N ILE A 308 -15.62 -14.72 -36.03
CA ILE A 308 -14.61 -14.49 -35.02
C ILE A 308 -14.94 -15.31 -33.77
N LEU A 309 -16.18 -15.26 -33.29
CA LEU A 309 -16.60 -16.03 -32.12
C LEU A 309 -16.38 -17.52 -32.28
N LYS A 310 -16.64 -18.05 -33.49
CA LYS A 310 -16.40 -19.45 -33.84
C LYS A 310 -14.92 -19.80 -33.87
N ASN A 311 -14.06 -18.92 -34.39
CA ASN A 311 -12.60 -19.09 -34.36
C ASN A 311 -12.03 -19.21 -32.96
N TYR A 312 -12.64 -18.51 -31.97
CA TYR A 312 -12.33 -18.66 -30.58
C TYR A 312 -13.10 -19.78 -29.86
N ASN A 313 -13.78 -20.67 -30.58
CA ASN A 313 -14.63 -21.75 -30.06
C ASN A 313 -15.68 -21.26 -29.03
N GLY A 314 -16.17 -20.02 -29.18
CA GLY A 314 -17.08 -19.38 -28.23
C GLY A 314 -16.44 -18.95 -26.91
N GLN A 315 -15.13 -19.13 -26.74
CA GLN A 315 -14.39 -18.88 -25.51
C GLN A 315 -13.98 -17.39 -25.37
N ILE A 316 -14.93 -16.48 -25.54
CA ILE A 316 -14.76 -15.06 -25.29
C ILE A 316 -15.72 -14.66 -24.17
N GLY A 317 -15.20 -14.10 -23.08
CA GLY A 317 -15.99 -13.59 -21.96
C GLY A 317 -16.88 -12.40 -22.35
N LEU A 318 -17.83 -12.04 -21.48
CA LEU A 318 -18.82 -11.00 -21.77
C LEU A 318 -18.20 -9.66 -22.15
N GLU A 319 -17.18 -9.20 -21.44
CA GLU A 319 -16.48 -7.95 -21.74
C GLU A 319 -15.81 -8.02 -23.13
N GLY A 320 -15.07 -9.08 -23.42
CA GLY A 320 -14.44 -9.30 -24.73
C GLY A 320 -15.45 -9.33 -25.88
N ARG A 321 -16.63 -9.91 -25.68
CA ARG A 321 -17.73 -9.91 -26.68
C ARG A 321 -18.28 -8.49 -26.90
N THR A 322 -18.40 -7.70 -25.85
CA THR A 322 -18.86 -6.31 -25.93
C THR A 322 -17.85 -5.45 -26.69
N VAL A 323 -16.57 -5.59 -26.36
CA VAL A 323 -15.46 -4.90 -27.04
C VAL A 323 -15.41 -5.30 -28.51
N LEU A 324 -15.49 -6.59 -28.81
CA LEU A 324 -15.50 -7.11 -30.20
C LEU A 324 -16.65 -6.53 -31.03
N LYS A 325 -17.87 -6.48 -30.48
CA LYS A 325 -19.01 -5.85 -31.14
C LYS A 325 -18.76 -4.40 -31.46
N ALA A 326 -18.26 -3.62 -30.44
CA ALA A 326 -17.97 -2.21 -30.64
C ALA A 326 -16.89 -1.98 -31.72
N MET A 327 -15.83 -2.79 -31.74
CA MET A 327 -14.79 -2.72 -32.77
C MET A 327 -15.32 -2.99 -34.16
N ILE A 328 -16.18 -4.00 -34.32
CA ILE A 328 -16.81 -4.32 -35.59
C ILE A 328 -17.74 -3.19 -36.04
N MET A 329 -18.56 -2.65 -35.15
CA MET A 329 -19.45 -1.51 -35.50
C MET A 329 -18.63 -0.31 -35.97
N ASN A 330 -17.58 0.07 -35.24
CA ASN A 330 -16.70 1.17 -35.67
C ASN A 330 -16.01 0.93 -36.98
N ARG A 331 -15.58 -0.31 -37.28
CA ARG A 331 -15.02 -0.71 -38.61
C ARG A 331 -16.04 -0.53 -39.69
N ASP A 332 -17.26 -0.99 -39.48
CA ASP A 332 -18.32 -1.00 -40.49
C ASP A 332 -18.85 0.43 -40.72
N GLU A 333 -18.98 1.25 -39.70
CA GLU A 333 -19.31 2.69 -39.82
C GLU A 333 -18.20 3.47 -40.56
N GLY A 334 -16.91 3.18 -40.31
CA GLY A 334 -15.80 3.79 -41.02
C GLY A 334 -15.69 3.42 -42.49
N LYS A 335 -16.38 2.36 -42.97
CA LYS A 335 -16.49 1.99 -44.38
C LYS A 335 -17.63 2.71 -45.10
N VAL A 336 -18.52 3.37 -44.39
CA VAL A 336 -19.70 4.05 -44.96
C VAL A 336 -19.39 5.56 -45.21
N GLN A 337 -18.23 6.06 -44.80
CA GLN A 337 -17.70 7.40 -45.12
C GLN A 337 -16.66 7.27 -46.27
#